data_b3700c902f110cc32b97b94bc44624e3
#
_entry.id   b3700c902f110cc32b97b94bc44624e3
#
_cell.length_a   1.000
_cell.length_b   1.000
_cell.length_c   1.000
_cell.angle_alpha   90.00
_cell.angle_beta   90.00
_cell.angle_gamma   90.00
#
_symmetry.space_group_name_H-M   'P 1'
#
loop_
_entity.id
_entity.type
_entity.pdbx_description
1 polymer ?
#
loop_
_entity_poly.entity_id
_entity_poly.type
_entity_poly.pdbx_seq_one_letter_code
_entity_poly.pdbx_strand_id
1 'polypeptide(L)'
;VFRATEKDGDSFVLDVDDYAIFIPNDGIFISLQVMGYTDKNGKLLPNKKYKEITSKRGVVKIPTNFRPLLPFTDEIESNHTFIKRIFINGNEWQKFKRNNGFKSSLLDKGLNNYGMGLTIKTYKDD
;
A
#
# COMPACT_ATOMS: atom_id res chain seq x y z
N VAL A 1 3.69 -13.88 -3.82
CA VAL A 1 3.97 -12.60 -4.50
C VAL A 1 3.10 -12.53 -5.75
N PHE A 2 2.36 -11.45 -5.92
CA PHE A 2 1.57 -11.21 -7.11
C PHE A 2 2.10 -9.99 -7.87
N ARG A 3 1.70 -9.87 -9.13
CA ARG A 3 2.10 -8.78 -10.01
C ARG A 3 0.85 -8.09 -10.54
N ALA A 4 0.75 -6.79 -10.32
CA ALA A 4 -0.26 -5.95 -10.94
C ALA A 4 0.30 -5.30 -12.22
N THR A 5 -0.54 -5.14 -13.23
CA THR A 5 -0.21 -4.52 -14.51
C THR A 5 -1.22 -3.43 -14.84
N GLU A 6 -0.92 -2.58 -15.80
CA GLU A 6 -1.87 -1.55 -16.28
C GLU A 6 -3.20 -2.13 -16.81
N LYS A 7 -3.19 -3.42 -17.18
CA LYS A 7 -4.39 -4.12 -17.64
C LYS A 7 -5.37 -4.46 -16.53
N ASP A 8 -4.91 -4.47 -15.28
CA ASP A 8 -5.74 -4.78 -14.12
C ASP A 8 -6.63 -3.58 -13.72
N GLY A 9 -6.43 -2.41 -14.37
CA GLY A 9 -7.21 -1.20 -14.11
C GLY A 9 -6.98 -0.62 -12.72
N ASP A 10 -8.01 0.02 -12.17
CA ASP A 10 -7.95 0.72 -10.88
C ASP A 10 -8.15 -0.21 -9.67
N SER A 11 -8.52 -1.45 -9.91
CA SER A 11 -8.72 -2.45 -8.85
C SER A 11 -8.31 -3.84 -9.33
N PHE A 12 -7.85 -4.66 -8.40
CA PHE A 12 -7.59 -6.08 -8.66
C PHE A 12 -8.05 -6.93 -7.47
N VAL A 13 -8.44 -8.15 -7.77
CA VAL A 13 -8.84 -9.14 -6.77
C VAL A 13 -7.74 -10.18 -6.65
N LEU A 14 -7.29 -10.41 -5.43
CA LEU A 14 -6.37 -11.50 -5.11
C LEU A 14 -7.18 -12.62 -4.45
N ASP A 15 -7.35 -13.73 -5.18
CA ASP A 15 -7.94 -14.93 -4.63
C ASP A 15 -6.95 -15.63 -3.69
N VAL A 16 -7.40 -15.90 -2.49
CA VAL A 16 -6.62 -16.54 -1.43
C VAL A 16 -7.32 -17.79 -0.86
N ASP A 17 -8.34 -18.29 -1.54
CA ASP A 17 -9.12 -19.45 -1.09
C ASP A 17 -8.23 -20.69 -0.85
N ASP A 18 -7.25 -20.92 -1.71
CA ASP A 18 -6.33 -22.06 -1.61
C ASP A 18 -5.46 -22.04 -0.33
N TYR A 19 -5.36 -20.88 0.32
CA TYR A 19 -4.57 -20.76 1.55
C TYR A 19 -5.35 -21.10 2.81
N ALA A 20 -6.67 -21.35 2.71
CA ALA A 20 -7.56 -21.67 3.83
C ALA A 20 -7.36 -20.75 5.05
N ILE A 21 -7.40 -19.44 4.82
CA ILE A 21 -7.18 -18.45 5.88
C ILE A 21 -8.45 -18.32 6.70
N PHE A 22 -8.39 -18.67 7.98
CA PHE A 22 -9.47 -18.46 8.93
C PHE A 22 -9.31 -17.11 9.63
N ILE A 23 -10.40 -16.37 9.73
CA ILE A 23 -10.43 -15.10 10.44
C ILE A 23 -10.85 -15.35 11.88
N PRO A 24 -9.99 -15.12 12.88
CA PRO A 24 -10.35 -15.24 14.28
C PRO A 24 -11.33 -14.14 14.70
N ASN A 25 -12.02 -14.33 15.83
CA ASN A 25 -13.03 -13.39 16.32
C ASN A 25 -12.48 -11.98 16.61
N ASP A 26 -11.21 -11.85 16.92
CA ASP A 26 -10.51 -10.60 17.17
C ASP A 26 -9.98 -9.93 15.89
N GLY A 27 -10.24 -10.55 14.72
CA GLY A 27 -9.90 -10.02 13.40
C GLY A 27 -8.50 -10.42 12.92
N ILE A 28 -8.09 -9.85 11.78
CA ILE A 28 -6.79 -10.07 11.15
C ILE A 28 -6.16 -8.74 10.73
N PHE A 29 -4.84 -8.74 10.64
CA PHE A 29 -4.10 -7.68 9.96
C PHE A 29 -3.62 -8.17 8.60
N ILE A 30 -3.80 -7.33 7.58
CA ILE A 30 -3.30 -7.57 6.23
C ILE A 30 -2.18 -6.59 5.96
N SER A 31 -1.00 -7.11 5.63
CA SER A 31 0.15 -6.30 5.27
C SER A 31 0.45 -6.44 3.79
N LEU A 32 0.53 -5.31 3.10
CA LEU A 32 0.99 -5.22 1.72
C LEU A 32 2.41 -4.67 1.69
N GLN A 33 3.31 -5.45 1.11
CA GLN A 33 4.68 -5.01 0.87
C GLN A 33 4.89 -4.79 -0.62
N VAL A 34 5.17 -3.54 -0.98
CA VAL A 34 5.54 -3.20 -2.35
C VAL A 34 6.99 -3.55 -2.57
N MET A 35 7.24 -4.51 -3.46
CA MET A 35 8.59 -4.98 -3.78
C MET A 35 9.31 -4.09 -4.79
N GLY A 36 8.56 -3.44 -5.67
CA GLY A 36 9.10 -2.60 -6.74
C GLY A 36 8.47 -2.89 -8.09
N TYR A 37 9.11 -2.40 -9.14
CA TYR A 37 8.69 -2.66 -10.52
C TYR A 37 9.39 -3.89 -11.08
N THR A 38 8.76 -4.55 -12.03
CA THR A 38 9.34 -5.67 -12.77
C THR A 38 9.43 -5.33 -14.26
N ASP A 39 10.35 -5.98 -14.96
CA ASP A 39 10.32 -6.04 -16.41
C ASP A 39 9.17 -6.95 -16.91
N LYS A 40 9.04 -7.08 -18.23
CA LYS A 40 8.04 -7.95 -18.87
C LYS A 40 8.12 -9.42 -18.46
N ASN A 41 9.29 -9.88 -18.02
CA ASN A 41 9.54 -11.26 -17.60
C ASN A 41 9.33 -11.45 -16.08
N GLY A 42 8.95 -10.40 -15.34
CA GLY A 42 8.73 -10.46 -13.90
C GLY A 42 10.01 -10.27 -13.06
N LYS A 43 11.16 -9.98 -13.66
CA LYS A 43 12.40 -9.70 -12.95
C LYS A 43 12.34 -8.31 -12.33
N LEU A 44 12.64 -8.19 -11.04
CA LEU A 44 12.69 -6.91 -10.35
C LEU A 44 13.71 -5.97 -10.99
N LEU A 45 13.24 -4.76 -11.26
CA LEU A 45 14.08 -3.67 -11.76
C LEU A 45 14.76 -2.95 -10.59
N PRO A 46 16.01 -2.52 -10.75
CA PRO A 46 16.66 -1.69 -9.74
C PRO A 46 15.90 -0.38 -9.56
N ASN A 47 15.55 -0.06 -8.33
CA ASN A 47 14.93 1.23 -7.99
C ASN A 47 15.94 2.34 -8.20
N LYS A 48 15.79 3.12 -9.27
CA LYS A 48 16.55 4.34 -9.44
C LYS A 48 16.03 5.37 -8.42
N LYS A 49 16.87 5.73 -7.47
CA LYS A 49 16.54 6.70 -6.42
C LYS A 49 16.19 8.09 -6.99
N TYR A 50 16.71 8.41 -8.17
CA TYR A 50 16.51 9.70 -8.83
C TYR A 50 16.31 9.51 -10.33
N LYS A 51 15.47 10.35 -10.92
CA LYS A 51 15.37 10.57 -12.36
C LYS A 51 16.12 11.85 -12.69
N GLU A 52 17.02 11.79 -13.65
CA GLU A 52 17.72 12.97 -14.15
C GLU A 52 16.88 13.61 -15.26
N ILE A 53 16.61 14.90 -15.11
CA ILE A 53 15.91 15.70 -16.10
C ILE A 53 16.84 16.82 -16.53
N THR A 54 17.11 16.89 -17.83
CA THR A 54 17.88 18.00 -18.40
C THR A 54 16.99 19.21 -18.59
N SER A 55 17.32 20.31 -17.93
CA SER A 55 16.65 21.58 -18.05
C SER A 55 17.57 22.62 -18.68
N LYS A 56 17.04 23.78 -19.04
CA LYS A 56 17.86 24.92 -19.52
C LYS A 56 18.92 25.39 -18.51
N ARG A 57 18.77 25.02 -17.24
CA ARG A 57 19.67 25.39 -16.13
C ARG A 57 20.62 24.25 -15.72
N GLY A 58 20.66 23.14 -16.48
CA GLY A 58 21.48 21.98 -16.19
C GLY A 58 20.66 20.72 -15.84
N VAL A 59 21.35 19.68 -15.40
CA VAL A 59 20.74 18.41 -15.01
C VAL A 59 20.24 18.50 -13.56
N VAL A 60 18.95 18.26 -13.38
CA VAL A 60 18.30 18.22 -12.06
C VAL A 60 17.94 16.77 -11.72
N LYS A 61 18.29 16.34 -10.50
CA LYS A 61 17.92 15.03 -9.97
C LYS A 61 16.61 15.14 -9.22
N ILE A 62 15.56 14.51 -9.72
CA ILE A 62 14.25 14.47 -9.07
C ILE A 62 14.09 13.12 -8.39
N PRO A 63 13.77 13.08 -7.08
CA PRO A 63 13.45 11.84 -6.41
C PRO A 63 12.28 11.17 -7.11
N THR A 64 12.43 9.91 -7.46
CA THR A 64 11.34 9.12 -8.04
C THR A 64 10.74 8.26 -6.95
N ASN A 65 9.50 8.55 -6.58
CA ASN A 65 8.70 7.65 -5.78
C ASN A 65 8.17 6.53 -6.68
N PHE A 66 9.02 5.56 -6.98
CA PHE A 66 8.60 4.33 -7.64
C PHE A 66 7.84 3.43 -6.65
N ARG A 67 6.67 3.86 -6.25
CA ARG A 67 5.77 3.01 -5.46
C ARG A 67 4.42 3.05 -6.15
N PRO A 68 3.79 1.91 -6.44
CA PRO A 68 2.41 1.91 -6.83
C PRO A 68 1.64 2.64 -5.72
N LEU A 69 0.86 3.63 -6.12
CA LEU A 69 -0.01 4.34 -5.19
C LEU A 69 -1.13 3.37 -4.82
N LEU A 70 -1.09 2.88 -3.60
CA LEU A 70 -2.27 2.20 -3.05
C LEU A 70 -3.32 3.28 -2.80
N PRO A 71 -4.56 3.11 -3.27
CA PRO A 71 -5.60 4.08 -3.06
C PRO A 71 -5.91 4.21 -1.57
N PHE A 72 -6.15 5.45 -1.13
CA PHE A 72 -6.70 5.73 0.19
C PHE A 72 -8.16 6.09 0.03
N THR A 73 -8.97 5.76 1.02
CA THR A 73 -10.41 5.99 1.05
C THR A 73 -10.85 6.65 2.34
N ASP A 74 -11.96 7.38 2.28
CA ASP A 74 -12.72 7.94 3.40
C ASP A 74 -14.06 7.21 3.64
N GLU A 75 -14.34 6.15 2.89
CA GLU A 75 -15.59 5.38 3.00
C GLU A 75 -15.78 4.70 4.37
N ILE A 76 -14.69 4.56 5.13
CA ILE A 76 -14.72 3.96 6.47
C ILE A 76 -14.35 5.04 7.48
N GLU A 77 -15.26 5.39 8.37
CA GLU A 77 -15.06 6.42 9.39
C GLU A 77 -13.97 6.09 10.41
N SER A 78 -13.75 4.82 10.68
CA SER A 78 -12.77 4.36 11.66
C SER A 78 -11.38 4.17 11.05
N ASN A 79 -10.34 4.60 11.77
CA ASN A 79 -8.95 4.44 11.34
C ASN A 79 -8.46 3.01 11.60
N HIS A 80 -8.33 2.21 10.54
CA HIS A 80 -7.82 0.83 10.59
C HIS A 80 -6.46 0.66 9.90
N THR A 81 -5.90 1.74 9.37
CA THR A 81 -4.60 1.70 8.68
C THR A 81 -3.45 1.97 9.63
N PHE A 82 -2.46 1.10 9.58
CA PHE A 82 -1.20 1.24 10.31
C PHE A 82 -0.06 1.39 9.31
N ILE A 83 0.92 2.20 9.67
CA ILE A 83 2.12 2.45 8.87
C ILE A 83 3.34 2.12 9.70
N LYS A 84 4.28 1.43 9.09
CA LYS A 84 5.61 1.20 9.63
C LYS A 84 6.62 1.96 8.78
N ARG A 85 7.35 2.86 9.40
CA ARG A 85 8.45 3.57 8.76
C ARG A 85 9.76 2.87 9.13
N ILE A 86 10.35 2.20 8.14
CA ILE A 86 11.68 1.61 8.28
C ILE A 86 12.66 2.78 8.47
N PHE A 87 13.50 2.77 9.48
CA PHE A 87 14.49 3.80 9.84
C PHE A 87 13.99 5.03 10.60
N ILE A 88 12.71 5.12 10.94
CA ILE A 88 12.15 6.23 11.73
C ILE A 88 11.29 5.66 12.85
N ASN A 89 11.33 6.29 14.04
CA ASN A 89 10.52 5.93 15.20
C ASN A 89 10.68 4.47 15.69
N GLY A 90 11.92 3.98 15.76
CA GLY A 90 12.17 2.64 16.28
C GLY A 90 11.63 1.49 15.43
N ASN A 91 11.21 1.77 14.19
CA ASN A 91 10.66 0.75 13.29
C ASN A 91 9.36 0.11 13.82
N GLU A 92 8.52 0.89 14.51
CA GLU A 92 7.26 0.43 15.08
C GLU A 92 6.06 0.70 14.17
N TRP A 93 5.02 -0.13 14.32
CA TRP A 93 3.73 0.10 13.69
C TRP A 93 2.99 1.23 14.38
N GLN A 94 2.57 2.23 13.63
CA GLN A 94 1.82 3.39 14.12
C GLN A 94 0.52 3.53 13.36
N LYS A 95 -0.56 3.84 14.07
CA LYS A 95 -1.85 4.13 13.47
C LYS A 95 -1.77 5.38 12.61
N PHE A 96 -2.23 5.31 11.36
CA PHE A 96 -2.22 6.43 10.42
C PHE A 96 -3.32 7.43 10.77
N LYS A 97 -3.01 8.38 11.62
CA LYS A 97 -3.92 9.45 12.07
C LYS A 97 -3.14 10.74 12.37
N ARG A 98 -3.83 11.88 12.33
CA ARG A 98 -3.23 13.21 12.55
C ARG A 98 -2.42 13.32 13.85
N ASN A 99 -2.93 12.77 14.93
CA ASN A 99 -2.34 12.94 16.27
C ASN A 99 -1.09 12.08 16.51
N ASN A 100 -0.68 11.26 15.56
CA ASN A 100 0.51 10.41 15.66
C ASN A 100 1.73 10.99 14.93
N GLY A 101 1.80 12.31 14.77
CA GLY A 101 2.95 12.98 14.15
C GLY A 101 3.01 12.86 12.61
N PHE A 102 1.98 12.33 11.98
CA PHE A 102 1.89 12.28 10.52
C PHE A 102 1.35 13.61 9.98
N LYS A 103 2.20 14.28 9.18
CA LYS A 103 1.77 15.39 8.33
C LYS A 103 1.56 14.85 6.92
N SER A 104 0.31 14.66 6.53
CA SER A 104 -0.04 14.10 5.23
C SER A 104 -1.28 14.79 4.67
N SER A 105 -1.19 15.23 3.43
CA SER A 105 -2.35 15.78 2.71
C SER A 105 -3.50 14.79 2.56
N LEU A 106 -3.25 13.49 2.65
CA LEU A 106 -4.29 12.46 2.66
C LEU A 106 -5.15 12.59 3.91
N LEU A 107 -4.52 12.71 5.09
CA LEU A 107 -5.23 12.91 6.35
C LEU A 107 -5.99 14.25 6.38
N ASP A 108 -5.47 15.29 5.72
CA ASP A 108 -6.15 16.58 5.60
C ASP A 108 -7.44 16.49 4.76
N LYS A 109 -7.48 15.57 3.83
CA LYS A 109 -8.64 15.26 2.98
C LYS A 109 -9.57 14.20 3.57
N GLY A 110 -9.31 13.70 4.78
CA GLY A 110 -10.10 12.64 5.40
C GLY A 110 -9.78 11.22 4.93
N LEU A 111 -8.81 11.05 4.02
CA LEU A 111 -8.42 9.76 3.47
C LEU A 111 -7.57 8.97 4.48
N ASN A 112 -8.24 8.28 5.39
CA ASN A 112 -7.62 7.69 6.59
C ASN A 112 -7.25 6.22 6.43
N ASN A 113 -7.82 5.53 5.45
CA ASN A 113 -7.65 4.09 5.27
C ASN A 113 -7.16 3.73 3.87
N TYR A 114 -6.49 2.58 3.75
CA TYR A 114 -6.26 1.97 2.45
C TYR A 114 -7.59 1.46 1.88
N GLY A 115 -7.80 1.68 0.58
CA GLY A 115 -8.93 1.15 -0.17
C GLY A 115 -8.75 -0.34 -0.44
N MET A 116 -8.92 -1.15 0.60
CA MET A 116 -8.82 -2.61 0.54
C MET A 116 -10.11 -3.20 1.08
N GLY A 117 -10.72 -4.09 0.31
CA GLY A 117 -11.88 -4.88 0.71
C GLY A 117 -11.52 -6.35 0.92
N LEU A 118 -12.32 -7.03 1.72
CA LEU A 118 -12.25 -8.48 1.92
C LEU A 118 -13.60 -9.10 1.58
N THR A 119 -13.56 -10.17 0.80
CA THR A 119 -14.70 -11.08 0.65
C THR A 119 -14.44 -12.29 1.54
N ILE A 120 -15.36 -12.58 2.44
CA ILE A 120 -15.27 -13.71 3.37
C ILE A 120 -16.42 -14.69 3.13
N LYS A 121 -16.11 -15.97 3.27
CA LYS A 121 -17.11 -17.05 3.29
C LYS A 121 -17.45 -17.35 4.75
N THR A 122 -18.72 -17.33 5.08
CA THR A 122 -19.19 -17.74 6.41
C THR A 122 -19.72 -19.15 6.30
N TYR A 123 -19.31 -20.00 7.23
CA TYR A 123 -19.85 -21.34 7.40
C TYR A 123 -20.88 -21.28 8.52
N LYS A 124 -22.04 -21.89 8.31
CA LYS A 124 -22.99 -22.11 9.40
C LYS A 124 -22.58 -23.41 10.09
N ASP A 125 -22.49 -23.37 11.41
CA ASP A 125 -22.45 -24.60 12.20
C ASP A 125 -23.81 -25.28 12.04
N ASP A 126 -23.80 -26.50 11.56
CA ASP A 126 -24.99 -27.34 11.45
C ASP A 126 -25.44 -27.83 12.84
#